data_7945fb98bc6755088161f5cf82c7b0cc
#
_entry.id   7945fb98bc6755088161f5cf82c7b0cc
#
_cell.length_a   1.000
_cell.length_b   1.000
_cell.length_c   1.000
_cell.angle_alpha   90.00
_cell.angle_beta   90.00
_cell.angle_gamma   90.00
#
_symmetry.space_group_name_H-M   'P 1'
#
loop_
_entity.id
_entity.type
_entity.pdbx_description
1 polymer ?
#
loop_
_entity_poly.entity_id
_entity_poly.type
_entity_poly.pdbx_seq_one_letter_code
_entity_poly.pdbx_strand_id
1 'polypeptide(L)'
;KISTYKKLEKFNIPRPEYIIVDKSALLNLEINKMLKKHKEIVIKPSNSRGSRNVFIISGKTKGFKISDDTREITTDLEHFRNQFKKSLTKSYPLILMEKLREPAYDLDMLAWKGRPLRIIPRKRFNASVPNNGFVIVNNKDLIELGKKIISKFNLSWLYDCDIMYDLNNKPQILEINPRPS
;
A
#
# COMPACT_ATOMS: atom_id res chain seq x y z
N LYS A 1 5.36 -2.33 8.51
CA LYS A 1 4.29 -2.66 7.54
C LYS A 1 3.57 -3.98 7.87
N ILE A 2 4.29 -5.10 8.07
CA ILE A 2 3.66 -6.40 8.39
C ILE A 2 2.79 -6.31 9.64
N SER A 3 3.30 -5.73 10.73
CA SER A 3 2.53 -5.55 11.98
C SER A 3 1.27 -4.70 11.77
N THR A 4 1.34 -3.69 10.91
CA THR A 4 0.19 -2.86 10.53
C THR A 4 -0.87 -3.71 9.82
N TYR A 5 -0.49 -4.48 8.79
CA TYR A 5 -1.42 -5.34 8.05
C TYR A 5 -2.08 -6.40 8.95
N LYS A 6 -1.29 -7.06 9.82
CA LYS A 6 -1.84 -8.02 10.81
C LYS A 6 -2.85 -7.37 11.77
N LYS A 7 -2.60 -6.12 12.21
CA LYS A 7 -3.56 -5.39 13.03
C LYS A 7 -4.81 -4.98 12.26
N LEU A 8 -4.66 -4.50 11.01
CA LEU A 8 -5.81 -4.18 10.14
C LEU A 8 -6.70 -5.41 9.96
N GLU A 9 -6.08 -6.59 9.76
CA GLU A 9 -6.78 -7.87 9.65
C GLU A 9 -7.52 -8.23 10.93
N LYS A 10 -6.83 -8.22 12.07
CA LYS A 10 -7.39 -8.51 13.39
C LYS A 10 -8.63 -7.67 13.70
N PHE A 11 -8.64 -6.40 13.28
CA PHE A 11 -9.73 -5.46 13.55
C PHE A 11 -10.76 -5.35 12.42
N ASN A 12 -10.64 -6.21 11.40
CA ASN A 12 -11.49 -6.17 10.20
C ASN A 12 -11.59 -4.75 9.61
N ILE A 13 -10.42 -4.14 9.40
CA ILE A 13 -10.28 -2.83 8.75
C ILE A 13 -9.89 -3.07 7.29
N PRO A 14 -10.48 -2.33 6.32
CA PRO A 14 -10.20 -2.47 4.91
C PRO A 14 -8.70 -2.36 4.61
N ARG A 15 -8.19 -3.32 3.87
CA ARG A 15 -6.80 -3.40 3.41
C ARG A 15 -6.76 -4.21 2.12
N PRO A 16 -5.74 -4.04 1.28
CA PRO A 16 -5.57 -4.90 0.10
C PRO A 16 -5.40 -6.37 0.51
N GLU A 17 -5.81 -7.29 -0.35
CA GLU A 17 -5.43 -8.69 -0.19
C GLU A 17 -3.90 -8.78 -0.24
N TYR A 18 -3.28 -9.47 0.71
CA TYR A 18 -1.84 -9.55 0.81
C TYR A 18 -1.36 -10.92 1.27
N ILE A 19 -0.12 -11.25 0.91
CA ILE A 19 0.61 -12.43 1.36
C ILE A 19 1.99 -11.99 1.85
N ILE A 20 2.44 -12.56 2.97
CA ILE A 20 3.81 -12.36 3.46
C ILE A 20 4.65 -13.54 2.96
N VAL A 21 5.77 -13.24 2.32
CA VAL A 21 6.73 -14.23 1.83
C VAL A 21 8.01 -14.09 2.61
N ASP A 22 8.31 -15.08 3.44
CA ASP A 22 9.49 -15.06 4.32
C ASP A 22 10.73 -15.66 3.66
N LYS A 23 10.55 -16.53 2.65
CA LYS A 23 11.64 -17.27 2.01
C LYS A 23 11.58 -17.17 0.50
N SER A 24 12.73 -17.01 -0.15
CA SER A 24 12.85 -16.92 -1.61
C SER A 24 12.25 -18.11 -2.36
N ALA A 25 12.33 -19.31 -1.79
CA ALA A 25 11.78 -20.52 -2.40
C ALA A 25 10.26 -20.45 -2.65
N LEU A 26 9.53 -19.73 -1.79
CA LEU A 26 8.07 -19.60 -1.86
C LEU A 26 7.61 -18.49 -2.82
N LEU A 27 8.50 -17.57 -3.20
CA LEU A 27 8.12 -16.37 -3.94
C LEU A 27 7.36 -16.65 -5.23
N ASN A 28 7.85 -17.56 -6.07
CA ASN A 28 7.20 -17.88 -7.35
C ASN A 28 5.81 -18.51 -7.16
N LEU A 29 5.66 -19.36 -6.15
CA LEU A 29 4.39 -19.99 -5.81
C LEU A 29 3.35 -18.92 -5.43
N GLU A 30 3.74 -18.03 -4.53
CA GLU A 30 2.83 -16.99 -4.02
C GLU A 30 2.52 -15.92 -5.09
N ILE A 31 3.48 -15.56 -5.96
CA ILE A 31 3.20 -14.72 -7.13
C ILE A 31 2.13 -15.36 -8.02
N ASN A 32 2.29 -16.65 -8.35
CA ASN A 32 1.32 -17.34 -9.21
C ASN A 32 -0.07 -17.43 -8.57
N LYS A 33 -0.16 -17.63 -7.25
CA LYS A 33 -1.45 -17.61 -6.53
C LYS A 33 -2.13 -16.25 -6.61
N MET A 34 -1.36 -15.18 -6.37
CA MET A 34 -1.90 -13.82 -6.44
C MET A 34 -2.33 -13.43 -7.86
N LEU A 35 -1.54 -13.77 -8.88
CA LEU A 35 -1.88 -13.48 -10.29
C LEU A 35 -3.07 -14.28 -10.82
N LYS A 36 -3.46 -15.40 -10.20
CA LYS A 36 -4.72 -16.08 -10.51
C LYS A 36 -5.95 -15.28 -10.08
N LYS A 37 -5.83 -14.46 -9.05
CA LYS A 37 -6.93 -13.65 -8.50
C LYS A 37 -6.91 -12.22 -9.04
N HIS A 38 -5.73 -11.66 -9.20
CA HIS A 38 -5.51 -10.25 -9.52
C HIS A 38 -4.74 -10.11 -10.82
N LYS A 39 -5.19 -9.21 -11.71
CA LYS A 39 -4.52 -8.93 -12.99
C LYS A 39 -3.13 -8.31 -12.81
N GLU A 40 -2.93 -7.61 -11.72
CA GLU A 40 -1.70 -6.92 -11.35
C GLU A 40 -1.46 -7.06 -9.85
N ILE A 41 -0.20 -7.25 -9.47
CA ILE A 41 0.21 -7.35 -8.07
C ILE A 41 1.40 -6.45 -7.80
N VAL A 42 1.54 -6.05 -6.54
CA VAL A 42 2.69 -5.28 -6.04
C VAL A 42 3.52 -6.18 -5.15
N ILE A 43 4.84 -6.18 -5.38
CA ILE A 43 5.83 -6.86 -4.54
C ILE A 43 6.70 -5.78 -3.90
N LYS A 44 6.77 -5.76 -2.58
CA LYS A 44 7.58 -4.79 -1.85
C LYS A 44 8.24 -5.39 -0.62
N PRO A 45 9.48 -4.97 -0.27
CA PRO A 45 10.08 -5.30 1.02
C PRO A 45 9.28 -4.73 2.17
N SER A 46 9.18 -5.49 3.26
CA SER A 46 8.47 -5.02 4.46
C SER A 46 9.12 -3.78 5.09
N ASN A 47 10.43 -3.62 4.91
CA ASN A 47 11.24 -2.55 5.53
C ASN A 47 11.65 -1.43 4.55
N SER A 48 11.16 -1.45 3.30
CA SER A 48 11.52 -0.40 2.33
C SER A 48 10.86 0.94 2.66
N ARG A 49 11.53 2.03 2.23
CA ARG A 49 11.03 3.40 2.30
C ARG A 49 11.18 4.06 0.93
N GLY A 50 10.26 4.99 0.60
CA GLY A 50 10.34 5.78 -0.64
C GLY A 50 10.30 4.90 -1.89
N SER A 51 9.39 3.96 -1.97
CA SER A 51 9.15 3.06 -3.12
C SER A 51 10.39 2.27 -3.61
N ARG A 52 11.44 2.13 -2.80
CA ARG A 52 12.63 1.35 -3.18
C ARG A 52 12.32 -0.13 -3.23
N ASN A 53 12.74 -0.79 -4.32
CA ASN A 53 12.50 -2.21 -4.57
C ASN A 53 11.01 -2.56 -4.56
N VAL A 54 10.17 -1.66 -5.05
CA VAL A 54 8.74 -1.92 -5.29
C VAL A 54 8.58 -2.33 -6.74
N PHE A 55 8.01 -3.50 -6.95
CA PHE A 55 7.74 -4.05 -8.28
C PHE A 55 6.24 -4.22 -8.48
N ILE A 56 5.76 -3.79 -9.64
CA ILE A 56 4.40 -4.03 -10.11
C ILE A 56 4.49 -5.09 -11.20
N ILE A 57 3.93 -6.27 -10.95
CA ILE A 57 3.85 -7.33 -11.96
C ILE A 57 2.55 -7.15 -12.73
N SER A 58 2.66 -6.92 -14.04
CA SER A 58 1.52 -6.66 -14.92
C SER A 58 1.66 -7.43 -16.22
N GLY A 59 0.62 -8.20 -16.58
CA GLY A 59 0.56 -8.88 -17.88
C GLY A 59 0.37 -7.94 -19.08
N LYS A 60 0.12 -6.64 -18.84
CA LYS A 60 -0.02 -5.63 -19.89
C LYS A 60 1.33 -5.03 -20.31
N THR A 61 2.36 -5.21 -19.51
CA THR A 61 3.71 -4.70 -19.75
C THR A 61 4.52 -5.78 -20.43
N LYS A 62 5.25 -5.41 -21.49
CA LYS A 62 6.30 -6.24 -22.08
C LYS A 62 7.65 -5.63 -21.68
N GLY A 63 8.52 -6.41 -21.04
CA GLY A 63 9.75 -5.89 -20.48
C GLY A 63 9.54 -5.18 -19.14
N PHE A 64 10.15 -4.04 -18.96
CA PHE A 64 9.98 -3.25 -17.75
C PHE A 64 9.96 -1.75 -18.03
N LYS A 65 9.36 -1.01 -17.10
CA LYS A 65 9.33 0.46 -17.07
C LYS A 65 9.67 0.91 -15.65
N ILE A 66 10.54 1.89 -15.53
CA ILE A 66 10.84 2.57 -14.27
C ILE A 66 10.01 3.85 -14.25
N SER A 67 9.31 4.10 -13.16
CA SER A 67 8.56 5.36 -13.00
C SER A 67 9.55 6.51 -12.76
N ASP A 68 9.40 7.60 -13.50
CA ASP A 68 10.21 8.81 -13.34
C ASP A 68 9.92 9.50 -12.01
N ASP A 69 8.68 9.44 -11.54
CA ASP A 69 8.18 10.12 -10.33
C ASP A 69 8.39 9.29 -9.07
N THR A 70 8.29 7.98 -9.19
CA THR A 70 8.52 7.03 -8.10
C THR A 70 9.68 6.12 -8.50
N ARG A 71 10.19 5.34 -7.59
CA ARG A 71 11.23 4.34 -7.91
C ARG A 71 10.64 2.97 -8.17
N GLU A 72 9.36 2.94 -8.51
CA GLU A 72 8.61 1.71 -8.76
C GLU A 72 8.94 1.17 -10.15
N ILE A 73 9.06 -0.14 -10.26
CA ILE A 73 9.35 -0.83 -11.50
C ILE A 73 8.13 -1.65 -11.89
N THR A 74 7.48 -1.27 -13.00
CA THR A 74 6.43 -2.10 -13.61
C THR A 74 7.06 -3.05 -14.61
N THR A 75 6.80 -4.34 -14.50
CA THR A 75 7.42 -5.38 -15.32
C THR A 75 6.47 -6.55 -15.56
N ASP A 76 6.72 -7.32 -16.62
CA ASP A 76 6.08 -8.64 -16.77
C ASP A 76 6.76 -9.67 -15.84
N LEU A 77 6.11 -10.81 -15.71
CA LEU A 77 6.56 -11.86 -14.79
C LEU A 77 7.90 -12.49 -15.21
N GLU A 78 8.14 -12.61 -16.50
CA GLU A 78 9.36 -13.23 -17.04
C GLU A 78 10.58 -12.35 -16.74
N HIS A 79 10.50 -11.06 -17.09
CA HIS A 79 11.56 -10.10 -16.80
C HIS A 79 11.80 -9.96 -15.29
N PHE A 80 10.74 -9.94 -14.48
CA PHE A 80 10.88 -9.94 -13.03
C PHE A 80 11.71 -11.13 -12.53
N ARG A 81 11.41 -12.35 -13.01
CA ARG A 81 12.12 -13.56 -12.60
C ARG A 81 13.59 -13.56 -13.00
N ASN A 82 13.86 -13.11 -14.21
CA ASN A 82 15.20 -13.16 -14.81
C ASN A 82 16.12 -12.06 -14.31
N GLN A 83 15.61 -10.84 -14.14
CA GLN A 83 16.44 -9.66 -13.86
C GLN A 83 16.33 -9.16 -12.40
N PHE A 84 15.13 -9.15 -11.83
CA PHE A 84 14.88 -8.44 -10.56
C PHE A 84 14.76 -9.33 -9.34
N LYS A 85 14.34 -10.59 -9.49
CA LYS A 85 14.13 -11.51 -8.36
C LYS A 85 15.37 -11.62 -7.45
N LYS A 86 16.57 -11.66 -8.03
CA LYS A 86 17.83 -11.76 -7.27
C LYS A 86 18.09 -10.54 -6.38
N SER A 87 17.67 -9.34 -6.80
CA SER A 87 17.86 -8.12 -6.02
C SER A 87 17.08 -8.13 -4.70
N LEU A 88 16.03 -8.95 -4.61
CA LEU A 88 15.19 -9.07 -3.43
C LEU A 88 15.69 -10.10 -2.40
N THR A 89 16.77 -10.85 -2.68
CA THR A 89 17.24 -11.93 -1.78
C THR A 89 17.57 -11.47 -0.36
N LYS A 90 18.06 -10.25 -0.20
CA LYS A 90 18.36 -9.64 1.10
C LYS A 90 17.21 -8.79 1.68
N SER A 91 16.06 -8.79 1.04
CA SER A 91 14.94 -7.89 1.35
C SER A 91 13.75 -8.61 2.01
N TYR A 92 13.90 -9.88 2.31
CA TYR A 92 12.84 -10.65 2.99
C TYR A 92 12.67 -10.20 4.45
N PRO A 93 11.46 -10.28 5.00
CA PRO A 93 10.23 -10.73 4.36
C PRO A 93 9.67 -9.71 3.34
N LEU A 94 9.06 -10.24 2.29
CA LEU A 94 8.36 -9.46 1.27
C LEU A 94 6.85 -9.44 1.54
N ILE A 95 6.20 -8.38 1.07
CA ILE A 95 4.74 -8.28 1.01
C ILE A 95 4.35 -8.32 -0.46
N LEU A 96 3.55 -9.31 -0.84
CA LEU A 96 2.83 -9.37 -2.10
C LEU A 96 1.42 -8.88 -1.84
N MET A 97 0.89 -8.02 -2.70
CA MET A 97 -0.46 -7.49 -2.52
C MET A 97 -1.11 -7.20 -3.86
N GLU A 98 -2.44 -7.17 -3.90
CA GLU A 98 -3.15 -6.67 -5.06
C GLU A 98 -2.74 -5.23 -5.36
N LYS A 99 -2.70 -4.88 -6.65
CA LYS A 99 -2.48 -3.50 -7.06
C LYS A 99 -3.79 -2.73 -6.91
N LEU A 100 -3.77 -1.75 -6.04
CA LEU A 100 -4.86 -0.80 -5.89
C LEU A 100 -4.83 0.25 -7.00
N ARG A 101 -5.91 0.99 -7.13
CA ARG A 101 -6.09 2.02 -8.15
C ARG A 101 -6.45 3.37 -7.56
N GLU A 102 -6.34 4.38 -8.38
CA GLU A 102 -6.82 5.72 -8.08
C GLU A 102 -8.34 5.77 -7.80
N PRO A 103 -8.78 6.78 -7.06
CA PRO A 103 -7.99 7.88 -6.52
C PRO A 103 -7.17 7.51 -5.29
N ALA A 104 -6.07 8.25 -5.06
CA ALA A 104 -5.28 8.16 -3.84
C ALA A 104 -5.62 9.27 -2.87
N TYR A 105 -5.67 8.93 -1.60
CA TYR A 105 -5.93 9.88 -0.51
C TYR A 105 -4.87 9.74 0.58
N ASP A 106 -4.55 10.86 1.18
CA ASP A 106 -3.92 10.94 2.49
C ASP A 106 -4.97 11.29 3.51
N LEU A 107 -4.96 10.61 4.64
CA LEU A 107 -5.86 10.88 5.74
C LEU A 107 -5.04 11.39 6.91
N ASP A 108 -4.97 12.71 7.07
CA ASP A 108 -4.30 13.31 8.22
C ASP A 108 -5.18 13.15 9.45
N MET A 109 -4.63 12.57 10.50
CA MET A 109 -5.35 12.24 11.70
C MET A 109 -4.64 12.80 12.93
N LEU A 110 -5.35 13.63 13.71
CA LEU A 110 -4.96 14.03 15.05
C LEU A 110 -5.81 13.26 16.06
N ALA A 111 -5.16 12.60 17.01
CA ALA A 111 -5.81 11.75 17.99
C ALA A 111 -5.18 11.88 19.37
N TRP A 112 -5.94 11.49 20.41
CA TRP A 112 -5.44 11.39 21.76
C TRP A 112 -6.03 10.15 22.44
N LYS A 113 -5.17 9.20 22.85
CA LYS A 113 -5.56 7.95 23.54
C LYS A 113 -6.76 7.26 22.89
N GLY A 114 -6.68 7.03 21.57
CA GLY A 114 -7.72 6.37 20.79
C GLY A 114 -8.97 7.23 20.50
N ARG A 115 -8.98 8.49 20.88
CA ARG A 115 -10.07 9.45 20.59
C ARG A 115 -9.70 10.32 19.40
N PRO A 116 -10.50 10.38 18.34
CA PRO A 116 -10.25 11.28 17.21
C PRO A 116 -10.49 12.73 17.61
N LEU A 117 -9.52 13.60 17.36
CA LEU A 117 -9.64 15.05 17.54
C LEU A 117 -9.90 15.76 16.21
N ARG A 118 -9.16 15.37 15.16
CA ARG A 118 -9.35 15.88 13.80
C ARG A 118 -8.98 14.81 12.77
N ILE A 119 -9.74 14.75 11.69
CA ILE A 119 -9.47 13.88 10.53
C ILE A 119 -9.71 14.70 9.28
N ILE A 120 -8.72 14.77 8.41
CA ILE A 120 -8.75 15.59 7.19
C ILE A 120 -8.38 14.69 6.00
N PRO A 121 -9.38 14.27 5.20
CA PRO A 121 -9.10 13.58 3.95
C PRO A 121 -8.56 14.57 2.90
N ARG A 122 -7.42 14.21 2.29
CA ARG A 122 -6.81 14.94 1.19
C ARG A 122 -6.73 14.03 -0.03
N LYS A 123 -7.34 14.43 -1.12
CA LYS A 123 -7.24 13.74 -2.42
C LYS A 123 -6.00 14.23 -3.13
N ARG A 124 -5.09 13.34 -3.50
CA ARG A 124 -3.90 13.67 -4.29
C ARG A 124 -4.29 14.03 -5.72
N PHE A 125 -3.62 15.01 -6.32
CA PHE A 125 -3.77 15.28 -7.75
C PHE A 125 -3.13 14.21 -8.61
N ASN A 126 -2.02 13.63 -8.12
CA ASN A 126 -1.35 12.51 -8.74
C ASN A 126 -1.10 11.42 -7.66
N ALA A 127 -1.63 10.23 -7.87
CA ALA A 127 -1.49 9.12 -6.91
C ALA A 127 -0.04 8.70 -6.71
N SER A 128 0.77 8.78 -7.77
CA SER A 128 2.17 8.35 -7.78
C SER A 128 3.13 9.40 -7.19
N VAL A 129 2.71 10.67 -7.13
CA VAL A 129 3.54 11.80 -6.69
C VAL A 129 2.87 12.53 -5.53
N PRO A 130 3.07 12.07 -4.28
CA PRO A 130 2.39 12.65 -3.11
C PRO A 130 2.55 14.17 -2.95
N ASN A 131 3.70 14.69 -3.34
CA ASN A 131 4.04 16.12 -3.18
C ASN A 131 3.57 17.01 -4.37
N ASN A 132 2.85 16.45 -5.33
CA ASN A 132 2.35 17.21 -6.50
C ASN A 132 1.00 17.93 -6.23
N GLY A 133 0.72 18.20 -4.96
CA GLY A 133 -0.50 18.88 -4.54
C GLY A 133 -1.67 17.95 -4.23
N PHE A 134 -2.62 18.51 -3.51
CA PHE A 134 -3.84 17.82 -3.07
C PHE A 134 -4.98 18.82 -2.91
N VAL A 135 -6.19 18.27 -2.79
CA VAL A 135 -7.38 19.03 -2.41
C VAL A 135 -8.00 18.41 -1.16
N ILE A 136 -8.38 19.24 -0.20
CA ILE A 136 -9.12 18.80 0.97
C ILE A 136 -10.55 18.49 0.55
N VAL A 137 -11.04 17.31 0.94
CA VAL A 137 -12.38 16.85 0.58
C VAL A 137 -13.18 16.47 1.82
N ASN A 138 -14.49 16.68 1.77
CA ASN A 138 -15.40 16.20 2.80
C ASN A 138 -15.91 14.81 2.42
N ASN A 139 -15.11 13.78 2.70
CA ASN A 139 -15.47 12.38 2.45
C ASN A 139 -15.81 11.70 3.76
N LYS A 140 -17.10 11.51 4.02
CA LYS A 140 -17.61 10.94 5.28
C LYS A 140 -17.11 9.50 5.50
N ASP A 141 -17.03 8.67 4.46
CA ASP A 141 -16.60 7.28 4.58
C ASP A 141 -15.13 7.18 5.01
N LEU A 142 -14.27 8.05 4.47
CA LEU A 142 -12.87 8.12 4.88
C LEU A 142 -12.72 8.67 6.30
N ILE A 143 -13.57 9.61 6.71
CA ILE A 143 -13.57 10.13 8.08
C ILE A 143 -13.97 9.01 9.06
N GLU A 144 -15.02 8.25 8.78
CA GLU A 144 -15.43 7.10 9.61
C GLU A 144 -14.35 6.00 9.63
N LEU A 145 -13.70 5.74 8.51
CA LEU A 145 -12.56 4.82 8.45
C LEU A 145 -11.42 5.31 9.37
N GLY A 146 -11.09 6.59 9.33
CA GLY A 146 -10.10 7.19 10.21
C GLY A 146 -10.46 7.09 11.69
N LYS A 147 -11.73 7.32 12.07
CA LYS A 147 -12.21 7.12 13.45
C LYS A 147 -12.00 5.67 13.90
N LYS A 148 -12.32 4.70 13.03
CA LYS A 148 -12.12 3.28 13.32
C LYS A 148 -10.65 2.94 13.52
N ILE A 149 -9.75 3.46 12.67
CA ILE A 149 -8.30 3.28 12.82
C ILE A 149 -7.83 3.84 14.16
N ILE A 150 -8.13 5.10 14.44
CA ILE A 150 -7.72 5.79 15.67
C ILE A 150 -8.12 4.98 16.90
N SER A 151 -9.38 4.59 16.98
CA SER A 151 -9.92 3.84 18.13
C SER A 151 -9.27 2.45 18.25
N LYS A 152 -9.24 1.66 17.16
CA LYS A 152 -8.76 0.25 17.20
C LYS A 152 -7.25 0.14 17.39
N PHE A 153 -6.48 1.13 16.93
CA PHE A 153 -5.03 1.17 17.12
C PHE A 153 -4.61 1.95 18.39
N ASN A 154 -5.57 2.56 19.09
CA ASN A 154 -5.34 3.42 20.26
C ASN A 154 -4.30 4.52 19.97
N LEU A 155 -4.50 5.24 18.85
CA LEU A 155 -3.54 6.22 18.38
C LEU A 155 -3.51 7.47 19.27
N SER A 156 -2.33 8.09 19.37
CA SER A 156 -2.13 9.40 19.99
C SER A 156 -1.19 10.24 19.14
N TRP A 157 -1.46 11.53 18.99
CA TRP A 157 -0.74 12.50 18.17
C TRP A 157 -1.09 12.43 16.68
N LEU A 158 -0.14 12.79 15.83
CA LEU A 158 -0.34 12.96 14.40
C LEU A 158 0.02 11.69 13.64
N TYR A 159 -0.87 11.32 12.74
CA TYR A 159 -0.69 10.20 11.81
C TYR A 159 -1.15 10.61 10.43
N ASP A 160 -0.52 10.03 9.44
CA ASP A 160 -0.95 10.01 8.05
C ASP A 160 -1.31 8.58 7.65
N CYS A 161 -2.36 8.43 6.86
CA CYS A 161 -2.80 7.13 6.36
C CYS A 161 -2.99 7.20 4.85
N ASP A 162 -2.17 6.43 4.11
CA ASP A 162 -2.29 6.27 2.67
C ASP A 162 -3.46 5.34 2.32
N ILE A 163 -4.37 5.81 1.47
CA ILE A 163 -5.56 5.08 1.04
C ILE A 163 -5.64 5.10 -0.49
N MET A 164 -5.90 3.94 -1.07
CA MET A 164 -6.29 3.77 -2.47
C MET A 164 -7.50 2.84 -2.57
N TYR A 165 -7.99 2.59 -3.76
CA TYR A 165 -9.25 1.86 -3.96
C TYR A 165 -9.01 0.50 -4.63
N ASP A 166 -9.79 -0.51 -4.22
CA ASP A 166 -9.84 -1.80 -4.89
C ASP A 166 -10.69 -1.74 -6.18
N LEU A 167 -10.81 -2.86 -6.86
CA LEU A 167 -11.60 -2.98 -8.09
C LEU A 167 -13.11 -2.76 -7.87
N ASN A 168 -13.59 -2.87 -6.64
CA ASN A 168 -14.99 -2.67 -6.25
C ASN A 168 -15.27 -1.25 -5.74
N ASN A 169 -14.36 -0.31 -5.95
CA ASN A 169 -14.42 1.07 -5.43
C ASN A 169 -14.50 1.16 -3.89
N LYS A 170 -13.90 0.21 -3.18
CA LYS A 170 -13.80 0.27 -1.73
C LYS A 170 -12.44 0.80 -1.31
N PRO A 171 -12.37 1.75 -0.35
CA PRO A 171 -11.12 2.29 0.15
C PRO A 171 -10.34 1.21 0.90
N GLN A 172 -9.04 1.10 0.62
CA GLN A 172 -8.12 0.15 1.20
C GLN A 172 -6.92 0.88 1.79
N ILE A 173 -6.52 0.53 3.00
CA ILE A 173 -5.39 1.15 3.69
C ILE A 173 -4.08 0.54 3.21
N LEU A 174 -3.21 1.38 2.64
CA LEU A 174 -1.88 0.98 2.19
C LEU A 174 -0.82 1.10 3.27
N GLU A 175 -0.86 2.17 4.04
CA GLU A 175 0.13 2.44 5.09
C GLU A 175 -0.46 3.37 6.16
N ILE A 176 0.02 3.24 7.40
CA ILE A 176 -0.24 4.17 8.49
C ILE A 176 1.11 4.67 8.99
N ASN A 177 1.36 5.96 8.86
CA ASN A 177 2.60 6.60 9.17
C ASN A 177 2.48 7.43 10.47
N PRO A 178 3.34 7.24 11.49
CA PRO A 178 3.31 8.03 12.73
C PRO A 178 3.99 9.39 12.53
N ARG A 179 3.53 10.14 11.55
CA ARG A 179 3.99 11.48 11.19
C ARG A 179 2.95 12.15 10.30
N PRO A 180 2.89 13.49 10.20
CA PRO A 180 2.16 14.16 9.13
C PRO A 180 2.83 13.89 7.78
N SER A 181 2.06 13.92 6.71
CA SER A 181 2.54 13.77 5.34
C SER A 181 3.01 15.12 4.77
#